data_b71188ff37e80d7e76786d337e2c82b7
#
_entry.id   b71188ff37e80d7e76786d337e2c82b7
#
_cell.length_a   1.000
_cell.length_b   1.000
_cell.length_c   1.000
_cell.angle_alpha   90.00
_cell.angle_beta   90.00
_cell.angle_gamma   90.00
#
_symmetry.space_group_name_H-M   'P 1'
#
loop_
_entity.id
_entity.type
_entity.pdbx_description
1 polymer ?
#
loop_
_entity_poly.entity_id
_entity_poly.type
_entity_poly.pdbx_seq_one_letter_code
_entity_poly.pdbx_strand_id
1 'polypeptide(L)'
;SQSLPVVLVSACLLGQAVRYDGQSKAADLSELINQGIALIPICPECAGGLPIPRDPCEIAPCGSSKGVLEGRDRIMSNKGKDCTEQYCRGARFCLAIAKKYHVSFALLKEKSPACGSTLIHSGYFDGTLIKGRGIASELLSQNGIKVFNEQRIDQLITSIKISQSSNTIGQTRQTPQC
;
A
#
# COMPACT_ATOMS: atom_id res chain seq x y z
N SER A 1 17.41 18.21 13.33
CA SER A 1 17.21 17.97 11.91
C SER A 1 15.84 17.34 11.71
N GLN A 2 14.98 18.01 10.98
CA GLN A 2 13.69 17.40 10.59
C GLN A 2 14.01 16.17 9.73
N SER A 3 13.54 15.00 10.16
CA SER A 3 13.63 13.79 9.35
C SER A 3 12.79 13.99 8.07
N LEU A 4 13.35 13.62 6.92
CA LEU A 4 12.61 13.65 5.66
C LEU A 4 11.36 12.77 5.77
N PRO A 5 10.20 13.19 5.25
CA PRO A 5 9.03 12.34 5.20
C PRO A 5 9.29 11.15 4.28
N VAL A 6 8.83 9.99 4.70
CA VAL A 6 9.02 8.72 3.99
C VAL A 6 7.66 8.14 3.62
N VAL A 7 7.52 7.69 2.38
CA VAL A 7 6.30 7.08 1.85
C VAL A 7 6.62 5.69 1.31
N LEU A 8 5.82 4.70 1.69
CA LEU A 8 5.84 3.40 1.02
C LEU A 8 5.17 3.54 -0.35
N VAL A 9 5.76 2.99 -1.39
CA VAL A 9 5.22 3.07 -2.76
C VAL A 9 5.18 1.68 -3.38
N SER A 10 4.06 1.32 -4.01
CA SER A 10 4.02 0.11 -4.83
C SER A 10 5.12 0.16 -5.89
N ALA A 11 6.00 -0.83 -5.90
CA ALA A 11 7.19 -0.86 -6.75
C ALA A 11 6.86 -0.74 -8.24
N CYS A 12 5.70 -1.27 -8.68
CA CYS A 12 5.25 -1.13 -10.07
C CYS A 12 4.95 0.32 -10.48
N LEU A 13 4.59 1.19 -9.54
CA LEU A 13 4.39 2.62 -9.81
C LEU A 13 5.71 3.37 -10.05
N LEU A 14 6.82 2.81 -9.58
CA LEU A 14 8.18 3.31 -9.86
C LEU A 14 8.78 2.71 -11.15
N GLY A 15 8.01 1.96 -11.91
CA GLY A 15 8.45 1.34 -13.16
C GLY A 15 9.08 -0.03 -13.01
N GLN A 16 9.08 -0.64 -11.81
CA GLN A 16 9.57 -2.00 -11.63
C GLN A 16 8.58 -3.03 -12.22
N ALA A 17 9.09 -4.00 -12.95
CA ALA A 17 8.30 -5.03 -13.64
C ALA A 17 7.90 -6.16 -12.68
N VAL A 18 7.18 -5.85 -11.62
CA VAL A 18 6.82 -6.78 -10.52
C VAL A 18 5.34 -7.16 -10.49
N ARG A 19 4.55 -6.70 -11.45
CA ARG A 19 3.13 -7.08 -11.55
C ARG A 19 3.00 -8.55 -11.94
N TYR A 20 1.79 -9.11 -11.74
CA TYR A 20 1.49 -10.51 -12.02
C TYR A 20 1.81 -10.93 -13.47
N ASP A 21 1.72 -10.00 -14.42
CA ASP A 21 2.02 -10.19 -15.85
C ASP A 21 3.47 -9.88 -16.22
N GLY A 22 4.32 -9.59 -15.26
CA GLY A 22 5.72 -9.20 -15.47
C GLY A 22 5.90 -7.78 -16.00
N GLN A 23 4.87 -6.95 -15.94
CA GLN A 23 4.92 -5.56 -16.40
C GLN A 23 5.06 -4.58 -15.24
N SER A 24 5.29 -3.31 -15.58
CA SER A 24 5.21 -2.18 -14.66
C SER A 24 3.92 -1.37 -14.90
N LYS A 25 3.65 -0.44 -14.01
CA LYS A 25 2.58 0.53 -14.17
C LYS A 25 3.06 1.90 -13.68
N ALA A 26 4.17 2.34 -14.27
CA ALA A 26 4.82 3.59 -13.88
C ALA A 26 3.82 4.75 -13.80
N ALA A 27 3.91 5.51 -12.72
CA ALA A 27 3.18 6.75 -12.50
C ALA A 27 4.16 7.92 -12.46
N ASP A 28 3.67 9.13 -12.72
CA ASP A 28 4.49 10.32 -12.53
C ASP A 28 4.56 10.68 -11.04
N LEU A 29 5.70 10.40 -10.42
CA LEU A 29 6.00 10.67 -9.02
C LEU A 29 6.95 11.85 -8.83
N SER A 30 7.22 12.62 -9.89
CA SER A 30 8.17 13.73 -9.87
C SER A 30 7.83 14.79 -8.82
N GLU A 31 6.55 15.08 -8.61
CA GLU A 31 6.12 16.03 -7.58
C GLU A 31 6.50 15.57 -6.16
N LEU A 32 6.33 14.29 -5.84
CA LEU A 32 6.76 13.75 -4.55
C LEU A 32 8.28 13.89 -4.35
N ILE A 33 9.05 13.57 -5.39
CA ILE A 33 10.50 13.67 -5.38
C ILE A 33 10.95 15.13 -5.21
N ASN A 34 10.31 16.05 -5.95
CA ASN A 34 10.61 17.49 -5.89
C ASN A 34 10.30 18.10 -4.51
N GLN A 35 9.34 17.54 -3.77
CA GLN A 35 9.02 17.92 -2.39
C GLN A 35 10.02 17.35 -1.37
N GLY A 36 11.04 16.63 -1.79
CA GLY A 36 12.04 16.02 -0.89
C GLY A 36 11.51 14.81 -0.12
N ILE A 37 10.47 14.16 -0.62
CA ILE A 37 9.87 12.98 0.00
C ILE A 37 10.67 11.74 -0.39
N ALA A 38 11.12 10.97 0.61
CA ALA A 38 11.81 9.71 0.38
C ALA A 38 10.78 8.60 0.07
N LEU A 39 11.07 7.77 -0.93
CA LEU A 39 10.20 6.70 -1.38
C LEU A 39 10.83 5.34 -1.09
N ILE A 40 10.08 4.45 -0.42
CA ILE A 40 10.49 3.06 -0.20
C ILE A 40 9.61 2.17 -1.09
N PRO A 41 10.18 1.53 -2.12
CA PRO A 41 9.43 0.63 -2.98
C PRO A 41 9.08 -0.68 -2.27
N ILE A 42 7.85 -1.14 -2.42
CA ILE A 42 7.38 -2.43 -1.93
C ILE A 42 6.55 -3.14 -2.99
N CYS A 43 6.61 -4.46 -2.99
CA CYS A 43 5.65 -5.32 -3.68
C CYS A 43 5.20 -6.41 -2.71
N PRO A 44 4.00 -6.29 -2.11
CA PRO A 44 3.52 -7.27 -1.14
C PRO A 44 3.46 -8.70 -1.70
N GLU A 45 3.11 -8.84 -2.96
CA GLU A 45 3.01 -10.15 -3.61
C GLU A 45 4.38 -10.81 -3.74
N CYS A 46 5.40 -10.07 -4.20
CA CYS A 46 6.77 -10.58 -4.27
C CYS A 46 7.35 -10.84 -2.87
N ALA A 47 7.10 -9.96 -1.92
CA ALA A 47 7.55 -10.14 -0.53
C ALA A 47 6.91 -11.35 0.15
N GLY A 48 5.70 -11.72 -0.27
CA GLY A 48 5.00 -12.93 0.16
C GLY A 48 5.49 -14.22 -0.48
N GLY A 49 6.40 -14.13 -1.45
CA GLY A 49 6.97 -15.28 -2.13
C GLY A 49 6.26 -15.69 -3.42
N LEU A 50 5.39 -14.84 -3.97
CA LEU A 50 4.77 -15.10 -5.27
C LEU A 50 5.74 -14.80 -6.41
N PRO A 51 5.80 -15.63 -7.45
CA PRO A 51 6.71 -15.44 -8.58
C PRO A 51 6.27 -14.32 -9.52
N ILE A 52 7.14 -13.93 -10.44
CA ILE A 52 6.88 -13.05 -11.58
C ILE A 52 7.27 -13.80 -12.87
N PRO A 53 6.38 -13.99 -13.85
CA PRO A 53 4.94 -13.73 -13.77
C PRO A 53 4.22 -14.73 -12.84
N ARG A 54 2.96 -14.41 -12.53
CA ARG A 54 2.09 -15.25 -11.70
C ARG A 54 0.66 -15.20 -12.18
N ASP A 55 -0.12 -16.19 -11.81
CA ASP A 55 -1.56 -16.17 -12.09
C ASP A 55 -2.22 -14.99 -11.35
N PRO A 56 -3.21 -14.31 -11.96
CA PRO A 56 -3.96 -13.29 -11.27
C PRO A 56 -4.75 -13.90 -10.11
N CYS A 57 -4.80 -13.18 -9.00
CA CYS A 57 -5.53 -13.56 -7.81
C CYS A 57 -6.57 -12.50 -7.46
N GLU A 58 -7.64 -12.94 -6.83
CA GLU A 58 -8.69 -12.07 -6.28
C GLU A 58 -9.09 -12.58 -4.89
N ILE A 59 -9.59 -11.69 -4.05
CA ILE A 59 -10.27 -12.11 -2.82
C ILE A 59 -11.53 -12.88 -3.23
N ALA A 60 -11.76 -14.04 -2.65
CA ALA A 60 -12.92 -14.89 -2.99
C ALA A 60 -14.24 -14.09 -2.89
N PRO A 61 -15.25 -14.42 -3.71
CA PRO A 61 -16.52 -13.68 -3.74
C PRO A 61 -17.13 -13.52 -2.35
N CYS A 62 -17.72 -12.36 -2.08
CA CYS A 62 -18.31 -11.98 -0.80
C CYS A 62 -17.33 -11.87 0.37
N GLY A 63 -16.02 -12.10 0.13
CA GLY A 63 -14.97 -11.93 1.11
C GLY A 63 -14.45 -10.48 1.17
N SER A 64 -13.64 -10.20 2.20
CA SER A 64 -13.00 -8.91 2.41
C SER A 64 -11.54 -9.10 2.82
N SER A 65 -10.73 -8.06 2.63
CA SER A 65 -9.36 -8.05 3.11
C SER A 65 -9.28 -8.23 4.64
N LYS A 66 -10.21 -7.60 5.38
CA LYS A 66 -10.32 -7.81 6.83
C LYS A 66 -10.61 -9.28 7.15
N GLY A 67 -11.55 -9.90 6.45
CA GLY A 67 -11.86 -11.31 6.62
C GLY A 67 -10.70 -12.23 6.30
N VAL A 68 -9.88 -11.89 5.29
CA VAL A 68 -8.66 -12.64 4.98
C VAL A 68 -7.64 -12.52 6.13
N LEU A 69 -7.41 -11.34 6.65
CA LEU A 69 -6.49 -11.12 7.79
C LEU A 69 -6.96 -11.85 9.05
N GLU A 70 -8.26 -12.00 9.23
CA GLU A 70 -8.87 -12.73 10.36
C GLU A 70 -9.01 -14.25 10.12
N GLY A 71 -8.60 -14.75 8.96
CA GLY A 71 -8.64 -16.17 8.62
C GLY A 71 -10.01 -16.70 8.15
N ARG A 72 -10.98 -15.81 7.91
CA ARG A 72 -12.35 -16.17 7.47
C ARG A 72 -12.51 -16.26 5.95
N ASP A 73 -11.73 -15.48 5.22
CA ASP A 73 -11.81 -15.36 3.77
C ASP A 73 -10.48 -15.76 3.12
N ARG A 74 -10.51 -16.04 1.81
CA ARG A 74 -9.37 -16.54 1.05
C ARG A 74 -9.05 -15.66 -0.15
N ILE A 75 -7.81 -15.71 -0.58
CA ILE A 75 -7.36 -15.18 -1.87
C ILE A 75 -7.04 -16.36 -2.76
N MET A 76 -7.72 -16.41 -3.92
CA MET A 76 -7.60 -17.50 -4.86
C MET A 76 -7.07 -17.03 -6.19
N SER A 77 -6.26 -17.85 -6.85
CA SER A 77 -5.88 -17.61 -8.24
C SER A 77 -7.03 -17.99 -9.19
N ASN A 78 -6.96 -17.51 -10.44
CA ASN A 78 -7.90 -17.89 -11.49
C ASN A 78 -7.86 -19.38 -11.85
N LYS A 79 -6.85 -20.11 -11.37
CA LYS A 79 -6.72 -21.56 -11.50
C LYS A 79 -7.13 -22.33 -10.25
N GLY A 80 -7.73 -21.65 -9.28
CA GLY A 80 -8.22 -22.27 -8.04
C GLY A 80 -7.15 -22.56 -7.00
N LYS A 81 -5.94 -22.00 -7.13
CA LYS A 81 -4.89 -22.13 -6.12
C LYS A 81 -5.13 -21.14 -4.98
N ASP A 82 -5.06 -21.62 -3.75
CA ASP A 82 -5.11 -20.78 -2.54
C ASP A 82 -3.76 -20.05 -2.35
N CYS A 83 -3.79 -18.73 -2.44
CA CYS A 83 -2.63 -17.86 -2.29
C CYS A 83 -2.69 -17.02 -1.00
N THR A 84 -3.63 -17.31 -0.11
CA THR A 84 -3.91 -16.51 1.09
C THR A 84 -2.68 -16.27 1.94
N GLU A 85 -1.90 -17.32 2.23
CA GLU A 85 -0.73 -17.21 3.10
C GLU A 85 0.34 -16.28 2.52
N GLN A 86 0.59 -16.35 1.21
CA GLN A 86 1.55 -15.49 0.54
C GLN A 86 1.14 -14.02 0.62
N TYR A 87 -0.13 -13.70 0.39
CA TYR A 87 -0.64 -12.34 0.50
C TYR A 87 -0.58 -11.82 1.94
N CYS A 88 -0.94 -12.63 2.92
CA CYS A 88 -0.83 -12.25 4.33
C CYS A 88 0.61 -12.03 4.76
N ARG A 89 1.54 -12.88 4.34
CA ARG A 89 2.96 -12.74 4.60
C ARG A 89 3.51 -11.45 4.00
N GLY A 90 3.16 -11.16 2.76
CA GLY A 90 3.57 -9.92 2.07
C GLY A 90 3.03 -8.67 2.77
N ALA A 91 1.78 -8.68 3.21
CA ALA A 91 1.19 -7.58 3.96
C ALA A 91 1.90 -7.35 5.30
N ARG A 92 2.20 -8.42 6.05
CA ARG A 92 2.96 -8.33 7.30
C ARG A 92 4.37 -7.80 7.10
N PHE A 93 5.02 -8.19 6.01
CA PHE A 93 6.33 -7.65 5.65
C PHE A 93 6.28 -6.14 5.39
N CYS A 94 5.29 -5.68 4.61
CA CYS A 94 5.10 -4.25 4.34
C CYS A 94 4.86 -3.46 5.64
N LEU A 95 4.06 -3.98 6.56
CA LEU A 95 3.84 -3.36 7.85
C LEU A 95 5.14 -3.30 8.68
N ALA A 96 5.94 -4.35 8.68
CA ALA A 96 7.23 -4.38 9.38
C ALA A 96 8.19 -3.30 8.84
N ILE A 97 8.26 -3.12 7.52
CA ILE A 97 9.04 -2.04 6.89
C ILE A 97 8.50 -0.67 7.30
N ALA A 98 7.17 -0.49 7.27
CA ALA A 98 6.56 0.77 7.66
C ALA A 98 6.88 1.15 9.11
N LYS A 99 6.83 0.19 10.03
CA LYS A 99 7.18 0.41 11.44
C LYS A 99 8.67 0.72 11.63
N LYS A 100 9.54 -0.02 10.94
CA LYS A 100 10.99 0.17 11.04
C LYS A 100 11.43 1.58 10.63
N TYR A 101 10.83 2.12 9.58
CA TYR A 101 11.19 3.43 9.03
C TYR A 101 10.21 4.54 9.44
N HIS A 102 9.34 4.30 10.41
CA HIS A 102 8.36 5.27 10.92
C HIS A 102 7.50 5.91 9.81
N VAL A 103 7.04 5.09 8.89
CA VAL A 103 6.23 5.51 7.74
C VAL A 103 4.80 5.81 8.18
N SER A 104 4.28 6.96 7.78
CA SER A 104 2.89 7.37 8.08
C SER A 104 1.98 7.35 6.85
N PHE A 105 2.56 7.25 5.66
CA PHE A 105 1.85 7.34 4.38
C PHE A 105 2.30 6.25 3.41
N ALA A 106 1.36 5.75 2.62
CA ALA A 106 1.63 4.80 1.55
C ALA A 106 0.90 5.23 0.26
N LEU A 107 1.57 5.05 -0.87
CA LEU A 107 1.04 5.23 -2.22
C LEU A 107 1.01 3.87 -2.91
N LEU A 108 -0.16 3.27 -3.01
CA LEU A 108 -0.30 1.90 -3.47
C LEU A 108 -1.11 1.83 -4.76
N LYS A 109 -0.78 0.85 -5.62
CA LYS A 109 -1.45 0.60 -6.89
C LYS A 109 -2.90 0.18 -6.67
N GLU A 110 -3.85 0.92 -7.26
CA GLU A 110 -5.28 0.63 -7.15
C GLU A 110 -5.67 -0.69 -7.83
N LYS A 111 -6.78 -1.27 -7.42
CA LYS A 111 -7.44 -2.48 -7.95
C LYS A 111 -6.73 -3.81 -7.66
N SER A 112 -5.53 -3.79 -7.11
CA SER A 112 -4.81 -5.01 -6.74
C SER A 112 -5.41 -5.65 -5.48
N PRO A 113 -5.46 -6.98 -5.37
CA PRO A 113 -5.86 -7.66 -4.14
C PRO A 113 -4.88 -7.44 -2.97
N ALA A 114 -3.66 -7.02 -3.26
CA ALA A 114 -2.66 -6.63 -2.25
C ALA A 114 -2.73 -5.14 -1.92
N CYS A 115 -2.75 -4.28 -2.94
CA CYS A 115 -2.48 -2.86 -2.84
C CYS A 115 -3.70 -1.94 -2.99
N GLY A 116 -4.83 -2.42 -3.50
CA GLY A 116 -6.02 -1.60 -3.74
C GLY A 116 -6.44 -0.83 -2.49
N SER A 117 -6.75 0.46 -2.64
CA SER A 117 -7.13 1.31 -1.50
C SER A 117 -8.62 1.57 -1.40
N THR A 118 -9.33 1.58 -2.52
CA THR A 118 -10.78 1.86 -2.60
C THR A 118 -11.55 0.83 -3.41
N LEU A 119 -10.95 0.27 -4.45
CA LEU A 119 -11.55 -0.70 -5.35
C LEU A 119 -10.65 -1.94 -5.48
N ILE A 120 -11.30 -3.09 -5.52
CA ILE A 120 -10.68 -4.40 -5.79
C ILE A 120 -11.57 -5.18 -6.75
N HIS A 121 -11.03 -6.22 -7.35
CA HIS A 121 -11.82 -7.15 -8.16
C HIS A 121 -12.78 -7.99 -7.30
N SER A 122 -13.93 -8.37 -7.88
CA SER A 122 -15.05 -8.99 -7.18
C SER A 122 -14.83 -10.42 -6.68
N GLY A 123 -13.80 -11.10 -7.18
CA GLY A 123 -13.54 -12.52 -6.90
C GLY A 123 -14.05 -13.48 -7.98
N TYR A 124 -14.77 -12.98 -8.98
CA TYR A 124 -15.32 -13.79 -10.07
C TYR A 124 -14.46 -13.82 -11.33
N PHE A 125 -13.34 -13.11 -11.35
CA PHE A 125 -12.42 -13.02 -12.51
C PHE A 125 -13.12 -12.55 -13.81
N ASP A 126 -14.08 -11.67 -13.67
CA ASP A 126 -14.90 -11.13 -14.78
C ASP A 126 -14.65 -9.63 -15.04
N GLY A 127 -13.66 -9.05 -14.37
CA GLY A 127 -13.33 -7.62 -14.47
C GLY A 127 -14.22 -6.70 -13.61
N THR A 128 -15.22 -7.22 -12.92
CA THR A 128 -16.08 -6.43 -12.04
C THR A 128 -15.30 -5.92 -10.83
N LEU A 129 -15.44 -4.63 -10.54
CA LEU A 129 -14.84 -3.98 -9.39
C LEU A 129 -15.88 -3.73 -8.30
N ILE A 130 -15.45 -3.89 -7.06
CA ILE A 130 -16.25 -3.61 -5.87
C ILE A 130 -15.49 -2.69 -4.92
N LYS A 131 -16.21 -2.00 -4.04
CA LYS A 131 -15.60 -1.26 -2.94
C LYS A 131 -14.87 -2.23 -2.01
N GLY A 132 -13.63 -1.94 -1.71
CA GLY A 132 -12.83 -2.76 -0.82
C GLY A 132 -11.36 -2.38 -0.88
N ARG A 133 -10.58 -2.97 0.00
CA ARG A 133 -9.14 -2.78 0.08
C ARG A 133 -8.40 -4.08 -0.20
N GLY A 134 -7.19 -3.95 -0.72
CA GLY A 134 -6.23 -5.04 -0.76
C GLY A 134 -5.69 -5.37 0.64
N ILE A 135 -5.06 -6.51 0.79
CA ILE A 135 -4.63 -7.03 2.10
C ILE A 135 -3.58 -6.13 2.76
N ALA A 136 -2.59 -5.65 2.01
CA ALA A 136 -1.57 -4.74 2.54
C ALA A 136 -2.18 -3.37 2.88
N SER A 137 -3.05 -2.83 2.03
CA SER A 137 -3.77 -1.58 2.30
C SER A 137 -4.57 -1.66 3.60
N GLU A 138 -5.29 -2.74 3.81
CA GLU A 138 -6.09 -2.95 5.02
C GLU A 138 -5.21 -3.02 6.26
N LEU A 139 -4.16 -3.83 6.23
CA LEU A 139 -3.27 -4.01 7.38
C LEU A 139 -2.54 -2.71 7.73
N LEU A 140 -2.04 -1.97 6.74
CA LEU A 140 -1.40 -0.68 6.94
C LEU A 140 -2.39 0.34 7.54
N SER A 141 -3.62 0.39 7.01
CA SER A 141 -4.67 1.30 7.50
C SER A 141 -5.07 0.99 8.95
N GLN A 142 -5.19 -0.29 9.32
CA GLN A 142 -5.47 -0.71 10.69
C GLN A 142 -4.37 -0.27 11.68
N ASN A 143 -3.16 -0.02 11.20
CA ASN A 143 -2.02 0.44 11.99
C ASN A 143 -1.74 1.95 11.85
N GLY A 144 -2.73 2.72 11.42
CA GLY A 144 -2.65 4.18 11.38
C GLY A 144 -1.87 4.77 10.21
N ILE A 145 -1.50 3.97 9.21
CA ILE A 145 -0.83 4.44 8.00
C ILE A 145 -1.91 4.85 6.99
N LYS A 146 -1.84 6.09 6.51
CA LYS A 146 -2.78 6.60 5.52
C LYS A 146 -2.39 6.11 4.13
N VAL A 147 -3.29 5.39 3.48
CA VAL A 147 -3.07 4.80 2.16
C VAL A 147 -3.76 5.63 1.09
N PHE A 148 -3.01 5.99 0.07
CA PHE A 148 -3.46 6.68 -1.14
C PHE A 148 -3.16 5.80 -2.36
N ASN A 149 -3.84 6.08 -3.47
CA ASN A 149 -3.55 5.44 -4.75
C ASN A 149 -3.00 6.44 -5.77
N GLU A 150 -2.60 5.95 -6.94
CA GLU A 150 -1.97 6.74 -8.01
C GLU A 150 -2.87 7.85 -8.59
N GLN A 151 -4.16 7.83 -8.31
CA GLN A 151 -5.12 8.88 -8.72
C GLN A 151 -5.25 10.00 -7.68
N ARG A 152 -4.62 9.84 -6.50
CA ARG A 152 -4.74 10.74 -5.36
C ARG A 152 -3.40 11.26 -4.85
N ILE A 153 -2.42 11.42 -5.75
CA ILE A 153 -1.08 11.90 -5.40
C ILE A 153 -1.15 13.31 -4.80
N ASP A 154 -1.98 14.20 -5.34
CA ASP A 154 -2.16 15.56 -4.81
C ASP A 154 -2.67 15.56 -3.37
N GLN A 155 -3.60 14.67 -3.04
CA GLN A 155 -4.13 14.52 -1.68
C GLN A 155 -3.06 13.98 -0.72
N LEU A 156 -2.21 13.05 -1.18
CA LEU A 156 -1.08 12.56 -0.42
C LEU A 156 -0.12 13.71 -0.07
N ILE A 157 0.27 14.51 -1.05
CA ILE A 157 1.17 15.66 -0.86
C ILE A 157 0.58 16.64 0.14
N THR A 158 -0.71 16.97 0.01
CA THR A 158 -1.42 17.86 0.94
C THR A 158 -1.39 17.30 2.37
N SER A 159 -1.65 16.01 2.54
CA SER A 159 -1.63 15.34 3.85
C SER A 159 -0.26 15.36 4.50
N ILE A 160 0.81 15.17 3.72
CA ILE A 160 2.19 15.25 4.19
C ILE A 160 2.51 16.67 4.66
N LYS A 161 2.15 17.70 3.90
CA LYS A 161 2.36 19.11 4.26
C LYS A 161 1.65 19.48 5.56
N ILE A 162 0.42 19.04 5.75
CA ILE A 162 -0.36 19.26 6.99
C ILE A 162 0.35 18.61 8.18
N SER A 163 0.82 17.38 8.04
CA SER A 163 1.54 16.66 9.08
C SER A 163 2.83 17.38 9.50
N GLN A 164 3.59 17.92 8.55
CA GLN A 164 4.81 18.69 8.82
C GLN A 164 4.53 20.00 9.56
N SER A 165 3.48 20.74 9.18
CA SER A 165 3.08 21.99 9.83
C SER A 165 2.68 21.77 11.29
N SER A 166 1.97 20.69 11.60
CA SER A 166 1.56 20.32 12.97
C SER A 166 2.77 20.03 13.87
N ASN A 167 3.81 19.39 13.34
CA ASN A 167 5.05 19.11 14.08
C ASN A 167 5.86 20.38 14.39
N THR A 168 5.82 21.40 13.54
CA THR A 168 6.52 22.67 13.75
C THR A 168 5.87 23.49 14.89
N ILE A 169 4.55 23.46 14.99
CA ILE A 169 3.81 24.16 16.06
C ILE A 169 4.05 23.53 17.44
N GLY A 170 4.25 22.21 17.49
CA GLY A 170 4.54 21.49 18.74
C GLY A 170 5.93 21.80 19.33
N GLN A 171 6.89 22.24 18.54
CA GLN A 171 8.27 22.55 18.98
C GLN A 171 8.45 23.98 19.50
N THR A 172 7.52 24.91 19.22
CA THR A 172 7.62 26.31 19.64
C THR A 172 7.08 26.58 21.05
N ARG A 173 6.60 25.58 21.79
CA ARG A 173 6.02 25.75 23.14
C ARG A 173 6.93 25.31 24.31
N GLN A 174 8.23 25.18 24.12
CA GLN A 174 9.18 25.06 25.22
C GLN A 174 10.07 26.30 25.29
N THR A 175 9.55 27.36 25.89
CA THR A 175 10.37 28.43 26.48
C THR A 175 10.86 27.93 27.84
N PRO A 176 12.15 27.99 28.11
CA PRO A 176 12.64 27.75 29.48
C PRO A 176 12.17 28.90 30.36
N GLN A 177 11.46 28.59 31.42
CA GLN A 177 11.34 29.53 32.53
C GLN A 177 12.67 29.53 33.32
N CYS A 178 13.19 30.71 33.48
CA CYS A 178 14.29 30.97 34.44
C CYS A 178 13.86 30.64 35.86
#